data_8bfe6ee651f37b882a0407bdaf7dd044
#
_entry.id   8bfe6ee651f37b882a0407bdaf7dd044
#
_cell.length_a   1.000
_cell.length_b   1.000
_cell.length_c   1.000
_cell.angle_alpha   90.00
_cell.angle_beta   90.00
_cell.angle_gamma   90.00
#
_symmetry.space_group_name_H-M   'P 1'
#
loop_
_entity.id
_entity.type
_entity.pdbx_description
1 polymer ?
#
loop_
_entity_poly.entity_id
_entity_poly.type
_entity_poly.pdbx_seq_one_letter_code
_entity_poly.pdbx_strand_id
1 'polypeptide(L)'
;MKIALFSNEFPPNIYGGAGVHIDFLSQELSKLGDVEVRCFGDQNEDTATMHVKGINSCLNTMEDQENAHIKMFHNLSRNVEMAQATPKADIIHCHTWYTHLAGVFSRELLQVPLILTTHSLETHRPWKVEQLGNGYFLSRWIEDKAYKSADGVIAVSEQMKRDVIE
;
A
#
# COMPACT_ATOMS: atom_id res chain seq x y z
N MET A 1 -6.33 15.84 12.83
CA MET A 1 -6.62 14.91 11.74
C MET A 1 -5.57 13.80 11.79
N LYS A 2 -5.99 12.55 11.74
CA LYS A 2 -5.10 11.40 11.73
C LYS A 2 -5.14 10.72 10.36
N ILE A 3 -3.98 10.57 9.73
CA ILE A 3 -3.80 10.00 8.40
C ILE A 3 -3.10 8.64 8.55
N ALA A 4 -3.68 7.57 8.02
CA ALA A 4 -3.00 6.28 7.90
C ALA A 4 -2.42 6.15 6.48
N LEU A 5 -1.09 6.11 6.37
CA LEU A 5 -0.36 5.89 5.12
C LEU A 5 0.04 4.42 5.00
N PHE A 6 -0.34 3.77 3.90
CA PHE A 6 0.01 2.38 3.63
C PHE A 6 0.98 2.29 2.44
N SER A 7 2.13 1.68 2.66
CA SER A 7 3.15 1.47 1.62
C SER A 7 3.81 0.10 1.77
N ASN A 8 4.28 -0.45 0.65
CA ASN A 8 5.17 -1.60 0.67
C ASN A 8 6.64 -1.21 0.92
N GLU A 9 6.97 0.07 0.76
CA GLU A 9 8.31 0.63 0.93
C GLU A 9 8.30 1.76 1.95
N PHE A 10 9.28 1.78 2.83
CA PHE A 10 9.57 2.90 3.74
C PHE A 10 11.01 2.76 4.24
N PRO A 11 11.73 3.86 4.57
CA PRO A 11 13.08 3.74 5.09
C PRO A 11 13.21 2.73 6.24
N PRO A 12 14.33 1.96 6.31
CA PRO A 12 15.44 1.93 5.38
C PRO A 12 15.19 1.09 4.11
N ASN A 13 14.02 0.43 3.98
CA ASN A 13 13.68 -0.51 2.92
C ASN A 13 13.03 0.21 1.73
N ILE A 14 13.83 0.96 0.97
CA ILE A 14 13.40 1.68 -0.25
C ILE A 14 13.96 0.96 -1.47
N TYR A 15 13.09 0.66 -2.45
CA TYR A 15 13.45 0.01 -3.71
C TYR A 15 13.28 0.93 -4.93
N GLY A 16 12.50 2.02 -4.78
CA GLY A 16 12.19 2.89 -5.89
C GLY A 16 11.62 4.25 -5.50
N GLY A 17 11.13 4.98 -6.51
CA GLY A 17 10.59 6.32 -6.32
C GLY A 17 9.36 6.39 -5.41
N ALA A 18 8.59 5.32 -5.30
CA ALA A 18 7.45 5.28 -4.40
C ALA A 18 7.87 5.39 -2.93
N GLY A 19 8.92 4.64 -2.54
CA GLY A 19 9.47 4.69 -1.18
C GLY A 19 10.04 6.07 -0.84
N VAL A 20 10.76 6.69 -1.77
CA VAL A 20 11.26 8.07 -1.60
C VAL A 20 10.09 9.06 -1.46
N HIS A 21 9.08 8.94 -2.31
CA HIS A 21 7.91 9.82 -2.26
C HIS A 21 7.20 9.73 -0.90
N ILE A 22 6.95 8.53 -0.40
CA ILE A 22 6.21 8.38 0.85
C ILE A 22 7.00 8.84 2.08
N ASP A 23 8.33 8.70 2.06
CA ASP A 23 9.21 9.23 3.09
C ASP A 23 9.02 10.75 3.22
N PHE A 24 9.21 11.50 2.15
CA PHE A 24 9.01 12.95 2.15
C PHE A 24 7.55 13.34 2.45
N LEU A 25 6.58 12.65 1.85
CA LEU A 25 5.17 12.93 2.06
C LEU A 25 4.76 12.76 3.53
N SER A 26 5.20 11.69 4.18
CA SER A 26 4.87 11.44 5.58
C SER A 26 5.44 12.53 6.50
N GLN A 27 6.67 12.98 6.24
CA GLN A 27 7.30 14.07 6.97
C GLN A 27 6.55 15.40 6.79
N GLU A 28 6.11 15.72 5.56
CA GLU A 28 5.35 16.96 5.33
C GLU A 28 3.94 16.88 5.94
N LEU A 29 3.26 15.75 5.83
CA LEU A 29 1.95 15.55 6.45
C LEU A 29 2.00 15.57 7.98
N SER A 30 3.08 15.10 8.59
CA SER A 30 3.25 15.11 10.05
C SER A 30 3.35 16.53 10.65
N LYS A 31 3.62 17.54 9.82
CA LYS A 31 3.55 18.95 10.20
C LYS A 31 2.12 19.49 10.27
N LEU A 32 1.17 18.79 9.64
CA LEU A 32 -0.24 19.18 9.51
C LEU A 32 -1.17 18.36 10.41
N GLY A 33 -0.73 17.21 10.89
CA GLY A 33 -1.53 16.32 11.74
C GLY A 33 -0.79 15.04 12.11
N ASP A 34 -1.49 14.14 12.77
CA ASP A 34 -0.92 12.84 13.14
C ASP A 34 -0.85 11.91 11.91
N VAL A 35 0.30 11.31 11.68
CA VAL A 35 0.54 10.38 10.58
C VAL A 35 0.94 9.03 11.15
N GLU A 36 0.24 7.99 10.72
CA GLU A 36 0.60 6.61 10.98
C GLU A 36 1.01 5.93 9.68
N VAL A 37 2.29 5.63 9.54
CA VAL A 37 2.83 4.86 8.40
C VAL A 37 2.80 3.39 8.74
N ARG A 38 2.15 2.59 7.89
CA ARG A 38 2.23 1.14 7.91
C ARG A 38 2.93 0.66 6.65
N CYS A 39 4.05 -0.01 6.82
CA CYS A 39 4.89 -0.45 5.71
C CYS A 39 5.26 -1.92 5.85
N PHE A 40 5.77 -2.52 4.78
CA PHE A 40 6.31 -3.87 4.87
C PHE A 40 7.68 -3.84 5.51
N GLY A 41 7.91 -4.73 6.48
CA GLY A 41 9.17 -4.85 7.19
C GLY A 41 9.01 -4.86 8.71
N ASP A 42 10.05 -4.44 9.38
CA ASP A 42 10.19 -4.46 10.84
C ASP A 42 10.41 -3.07 11.46
N GLN A 43 10.19 -2.02 10.67
CA GLN A 43 10.33 -0.64 11.13
C GLN A 43 9.44 -0.37 12.36
N ASN A 44 9.98 0.37 13.31
CA ASN A 44 9.24 0.77 14.49
C ASN A 44 9.81 2.10 15.00
N GLU A 45 9.19 3.19 14.56
CA GLU A 45 9.60 4.56 14.90
C GLU A 45 8.41 5.31 15.48
N ASP A 46 8.67 6.14 16.48
CA ASP A 46 7.64 6.86 17.19
C ASP A 46 8.10 8.29 17.51
N THR A 47 7.38 9.25 17.00
CA THR A 47 7.58 10.68 17.28
C THR A 47 6.29 11.30 17.76
N ALA A 48 6.31 12.61 18.04
CA ALA A 48 5.12 13.32 18.53
C ALA A 48 3.94 13.31 17.54
N THR A 49 4.20 13.25 16.22
CA THR A 49 3.19 13.39 15.16
C THR A 49 3.33 12.35 14.04
N MET A 50 4.33 11.48 14.10
CA MET A 50 4.54 10.43 13.11
C MET A 50 4.88 9.12 13.81
N HIS A 51 4.14 8.07 13.48
CA HIS A 51 4.29 6.71 13.99
C HIS A 51 4.51 5.77 12.82
N VAL A 52 5.60 5.03 12.81
CA VAL A 52 5.94 4.07 11.75
C VAL A 52 5.88 2.66 12.30
N LYS A 53 5.12 1.80 11.63
CA LYS A 53 4.99 0.39 12.00
C LYS A 53 5.24 -0.53 10.81
N GLY A 54 6.29 -1.32 10.88
CA GLY A 54 6.56 -2.41 9.95
C GLY A 54 5.58 -3.56 10.16
N ILE A 55 5.14 -4.14 9.07
CA ILE A 55 4.18 -5.26 9.03
C ILE A 55 4.84 -6.44 8.30
N ASN A 56 5.01 -7.53 9.01
CA ASN A 56 5.48 -8.78 8.46
C ASN A 56 4.31 -9.71 8.14
N SER A 57 4.54 -10.71 7.29
CA SER A 57 3.54 -11.75 7.05
C SER A 57 3.43 -12.66 8.26
N CYS A 58 2.19 -12.96 8.69
CA CYS A 58 1.92 -13.93 9.75
C CYS A 58 1.98 -15.39 9.25
N LEU A 59 2.14 -15.62 7.95
CA LEU A 59 2.17 -16.97 7.39
C LEU A 59 3.52 -17.65 7.65
N ASN A 60 3.49 -18.75 8.40
CA ASN A 60 4.63 -19.64 8.64
C ASN A 60 4.78 -20.65 7.50
N THR A 61 5.03 -20.18 6.28
CA THR A 61 5.35 -21.07 5.18
C THR A 61 6.84 -21.32 5.15
N MET A 62 7.27 -22.49 5.61
CA MET A 62 8.69 -22.85 5.71
C MET A 62 9.29 -23.35 4.39
N GLU A 63 8.50 -23.55 3.35
CA GLU A 63 8.98 -24.18 2.11
C GLU A 63 8.56 -23.36 0.88
N ASP A 64 9.49 -23.25 -0.05
CA ASP A 64 9.33 -22.71 -1.40
C ASP A 64 9.04 -21.19 -1.51
N GLN A 65 9.96 -20.38 -0.98
CA GLN A 65 9.92 -18.92 -1.15
C GLN A 65 10.03 -18.46 -2.62
N GLU A 66 10.34 -19.35 -3.56
CA GLU A 66 10.39 -19.05 -4.99
C GLU A 66 9.03 -19.18 -5.66
N ASN A 67 8.07 -19.82 -5.03
CA ASN A 67 6.72 -19.96 -5.58
C ASN A 67 5.98 -18.61 -5.59
N ALA A 68 5.61 -18.16 -6.79
CA ALA A 68 4.93 -16.88 -6.99
C ALA A 68 3.59 -16.78 -6.23
N HIS A 69 2.87 -17.90 -6.06
CA HIS A 69 1.62 -17.92 -5.29
C HIS A 69 1.89 -17.72 -3.80
N ILE A 70 2.94 -18.31 -3.25
CA ILE A 70 3.32 -18.10 -1.84
C ILE A 70 3.69 -16.65 -1.58
N LYS A 71 4.47 -16.02 -2.46
CA LYS A 71 4.76 -14.58 -2.39
C LYS A 71 3.50 -13.71 -2.40
N MET A 72 2.52 -14.10 -3.23
CA MET A 72 1.23 -13.42 -3.25
C MET A 72 0.47 -13.58 -1.93
N PHE A 73 0.41 -14.77 -1.35
CA PHE A 73 -0.23 -15.00 -0.05
C PHE A 73 0.47 -14.24 1.09
N HIS A 74 1.79 -14.13 1.06
CA HIS A 74 2.51 -13.26 2.01
C HIS A 74 2.13 -11.79 1.85
N ASN A 75 1.94 -11.31 0.61
CA ASN A 75 1.44 -9.96 0.38
C ASN A 75 0.04 -9.79 0.95
N LEU A 76 -0.90 -10.70 0.66
CA LEU A 76 -2.26 -10.66 1.18
C LEU A 76 -2.31 -10.70 2.71
N SER A 77 -1.49 -11.55 3.33
CA SER A 77 -1.37 -11.63 4.79
C SER A 77 -0.95 -10.28 5.39
N ARG A 78 0.06 -9.60 4.80
CA ARG A 78 0.44 -8.27 5.26
C ARG A 78 -0.68 -7.25 5.12
N ASN A 79 -1.50 -7.33 4.06
CA ASN A 79 -2.66 -6.46 3.89
C ASN A 79 -3.70 -6.67 5.00
N VAL A 80 -3.97 -7.92 5.37
CA VAL A 80 -4.87 -8.24 6.48
C VAL A 80 -4.32 -7.67 7.79
N GLU A 81 -3.03 -7.90 8.07
CA GLU A 81 -2.37 -7.37 9.26
C GLU A 81 -2.37 -5.83 9.30
N MET A 82 -2.13 -5.17 8.16
CA MET A 82 -2.23 -3.71 8.06
C MET A 82 -3.62 -3.22 8.44
N ALA A 83 -4.66 -3.80 7.85
CA ALA A 83 -6.03 -3.40 8.10
C ALA A 83 -6.45 -3.66 9.56
N GLN A 84 -6.12 -4.85 10.08
CA GLN A 84 -6.44 -5.23 11.47
C GLN A 84 -5.76 -4.30 12.48
N ALA A 85 -4.50 -3.97 12.23
CA ALA A 85 -3.71 -3.16 13.14
C ALA A 85 -3.92 -1.66 12.96
N THR A 86 -4.71 -1.22 11.96
CA THR A 86 -4.94 0.19 11.69
C THR A 86 -5.75 0.81 12.83
N PRO A 87 -5.23 1.81 13.52
CA PRO A 87 -5.98 2.52 14.53
C PRO A 87 -7.03 3.40 13.86
N LYS A 88 -7.90 3.99 14.65
CA LYS A 88 -8.86 4.97 14.18
C LYS A 88 -8.13 6.09 13.43
N ALA A 89 -8.43 6.23 12.13
CA ALA A 89 -7.91 7.26 11.25
C ALA A 89 -9.07 8.06 10.66
N ASP A 90 -8.78 9.26 10.19
CA ASP A 90 -9.76 10.10 9.48
C ASP A 90 -9.67 9.89 7.96
N ILE A 91 -8.51 9.43 7.47
CA ILE A 91 -8.22 9.15 6.06
C ILE A 91 -7.28 7.96 5.97
N ILE A 92 -7.54 7.07 5.01
CA ILE A 92 -6.62 6.02 4.57
C ILE A 92 -5.99 6.44 3.26
N HIS A 93 -4.67 6.37 3.16
CA HIS A 93 -3.94 6.72 1.94
C HIS A 93 -2.98 5.59 1.56
N CYS A 94 -3.21 4.94 0.42
CA CYS A 94 -2.43 3.81 -0.05
C CYS A 94 -1.53 4.19 -1.22
N HIS A 95 -0.35 3.59 -1.24
CA HIS A 95 0.63 3.72 -2.31
C HIS A 95 0.94 2.35 -2.89
N THR A 96 0.79 2.21 -4.21
CA THR A 96 0.97 0.96 -4.97
C THR A 96 -0.06 -0.13 -4.64
N TRP A 97 -0.29 -1.03 -5.59
CA TRP A 97 -1.26 -2.13 -5.46
C TRP A 97 -0.96 -3.08 -4.28
N TYR A 98 0.32 -3.13 -3.85
CA TYR A 98 0.74 -3.99 -2.74
C TYR A 98 -0.02 -3.73 -1.44
N THR A 99 -0.59 -2.54 -1.26
CA THR A 99 -1.32 -2.16 -0.05
C THR A 99 -2.78 -1.80 -0.31
N HIS A 100 -3.23 -1.88 -1.54
CA HIS A 100 -4.59 -1.50 -1.93
C HIS A 100 -5.68 -2.31 -1.19
N LEU A 101 -5.45 -3.62 -1.00
CA LEU A 101 -6.43 -4.46 -0.30
C LEU A 101 -6.58 -4.04 1.18
N ALA A 102 -5.47 -3.70 1.84
CA ALA A 102 -5.50 -3.14 3.19
C ALA A 102 -6.31 -1.84 3.25
N GLY A 103 -6.11 -0.97 2.23
CA GLY A 103 -6.87 0.27 2.11
C GLY A 103 -8.37 0.04 1.98
N VAL A 104 -8.78 -0.87 1.10
CA VAL A 104 -10.20 -1.23 0.92
C VAL A 104 -10.80 -1.79 2.21
N PHE A 105 -10.10 -2.71 2.89
CA PHE A 105 -10.56 -3.26 4.16
C PHE A 105 -10.70 -2.18 5.23
N SER A 106 -9.68 -1.32 5.38
CA SER A 106 -9.70 -0.25 6.39
C SER A 106 -10.80 0.77 6.12
N ARG A 107 -11.01 1.14 4.84
CA ARG A 107 -12.11 2.01 4.43
C ARG A 107 -13.47 1.44 4.86
N GLU A 108 -13.73 0.17 4.55
CA GLU A 108 -15.00 -0.47 4.87
C GLU A 108 -15.19 -0.66 6.39
N LEU A 109 -14.12 -0.99 7.12
CA LEU A 109 -14.21 -1.21 8.58
C LEU A 109 -14.33 0.10 9.36
N LEU A 110 -13.64 1.16 8.93
CA LEU A 110 -13.59 2.44 9.64
C LEU A 110 -14.60 3.46 9.09
N GLN A 111 -15.16 3.22 7.90
CA GLN A 111 -16.08 4.14 7.19
C GLN A 111 -15.45 5.53 6.97
N VAL A 112 -14.20 5.54 6.50
CA VAL A 112 -13.41 6.75 6.23
C VAL A 112 -12.97 6.79 4.77
N PRO A 113 -12.65 7.97 4.21
CA PRO A 113 -12.18 8.10 2.83
C PRO A 113 -10.91 7.30 2.55
N LEU A 114 -10.86 6.69 1.36
CA LEU A 114 -9.69 6.03 0.78
C LEU A 114 -9.10 6.87 -0.35
N ILE A 115 -7.84 7.25 -0.21
CA ILE A 115 -7.05 7.93 -1.23
C ILE A 115 -6.00 6.96 -1.78
N LEU A 116 -5.81 6.94 -3.09
CA LEU A 116 -4.75 6.16 -3.73
C LEU A 116 -3.76 7.09 -4.43
N THR A 117 -2.46 6.88 -4.24
CA THR A 117 -1.44 7.48 -5.09
C THR A 117 -0.91 6.45 -6.08
N THR A 118 -1.08 6.75 -7.36
CA THR A 118 -0.68 5.88 -8.47
C THR A 118 0.72 6.18 -8.93
N HIS A 119 1.65 5.28 -8.63
CA HIS A 119 3.05 5.31 -9.12
C HIS A 119 3.23 4.48 -10.40
N SER A 120 2.38 3.49 -10.60
CA SER A 120 2.34 2.62 -11.77
C SER A 120 1.03 1.82 -11.78
N LEU A 121 0.62 1.36 -12.95
CA LEU A 121 -0.54 0.50 -13.13
C LEU A 121 -0.11 -0.92 -13.49
N GLU A 122 -0.73 -1.92 -12.89
CA GLU A 122 -0.48 -3.33 -13.22
C GLU A 122 -0.91 -3.65 -14.66
N THR A 123 -1.96 -2.98 -15.16
CA THR A 123 -2.40 -3.10 -16.55
C THR A 123 -1.31 -2.73 -17.56
N HIS A 124 -0.40 -1.81 -17.21
CA HIS A 124 0.72 -1.37 -18.04
C HIS A 124 1.99 -2.19 -17.84
N ARG A 125 1.90 -3.28 -17.05
CA ARG A 125 3.04 -4.15 -16.74
C ARG A 125 2.75 -5.62 -17.08
N PRO A 126 2.31 -5.95 -18.30
CA PRO A 126 1.92 -7.33 -18.67
C PRO A 126 3.07 -8.34 -18.52
N TRP A 127 4.33 -7.90 -18.63
CA TRP A 127 5.51 -8.73 -18.40
C TRP A 127 5.62 -9.26 -16.95
N LYS A 128 4.91 -8.68 -15.99
CA LYS A 128 4.86 -9.20 -14.62
C LYS A 128 4.25 -10.58 -14.51
N VAL A 129 3.53 -11.06 -15.51
CA VAL A 129 3.10 -12.46 -15.59
C VAL A 129 4.29 -13.41 -15.48
N GLU A 130 5.43 -13.06 -16.06
CA GLU A 130 6.66 -13.88 -15.98
C GLU A 130 7.22 -13.94 -14.55
N GLN A 131 7.01 -12.89 -13.75
CA GLN A 131 7.51 -12.77 -12.37
C GLN A 131 6.51 -13.30 -11.33
N LEU A 132 5.23 -13.07 -11.54
CA LEU A 132 4.15 -13.35 -10.59
C LEU A 132 3.30 -14.56 -10.98
N GLY A 133 3.52 -15.12 -12.18
CA GLY A 133 2.65 -16.16 -12.70
C GLY A 133 1.18 -15.72 -12.67
N ASN A 134 0.28 -16.62 -12.28
CA ASN A 134 -1.13 -16.30 -12.12
C ASN A 134 -1.43 -15.26 -11.02
N GLY A 135 -0.48 -14.97 -10.15
CA GLY A 135 -0.60 -13.89 -9.17
C GLY A 135 -0.76 -12.51 -9.79
N TYR A 136 -0.30 -12.31 -11.04
CA TYR A 136 -0.52 -11.09 -11.81
C TYR A 136 -2.02 -10.78 -12.02
N PHE A 137 -2.83 -11.79 -12.29
CA PHE A 137 -4.27 -11.59 -12.47
C PHE A 137 -4.93 -11.16 -11.15
N LEU A 138 -4.44 -11.67 -10.03
CA LEU A 138 -4.91 -11.28 -8.71
C LEU A 138 -4.47 -9.84 -8.36
N SER A 139 -3.23 -9.43 -8.66
CA SER A 139 -2.77 -8.05 -8.43
C SER A 139 -3.60 -7.05 -9.24
N ARG A 140 -3.88 -7.35 -10.51
CA ARG A 140 -4.77 -6.54 -11.36
C ARG A 140 -6.19 -6.44 -10.80
N TRP A 141 -6.74 -7.56 -10.33
CA TRP A 141 -8.07 -7.59 -9.73
C TRP A 141 -8.14 -6.73 -8.46
N ILE A 142 -7.12 -6.82 -7.58
CA ILE A 142 -7.01 -5.98 -6.39
C ILE A 142 -6.93 -4.51 -6.77
N GLU A 143 -6.10 -4.17 -7.74
CA GLU A 143 -5.93 -2.81 -8.25
C GLU A 143 -7.27 -2.25 -8.77
N ASP A 144 -7.97 -2.97 -9.65
CA ASP A 144 -9.28 -2.59 -10.18
C ASP A 144 -10.30 -2.33 -9.06
N LYS A 145 -10.35 -3.21 -8.06
CA LYS A 145 -11.27 -3.05 -6.93
C LYS A 145 -10.94 -1.82 -6.09
N ALA A 146 -9.65 -1.57 -5.85
CA ALA A 146 -9.22 -0.42 -5.08
C ALA A 146 -9.57 0.89 -5.77
N TYR A 147 -9.30 1.01 -7.08
CA TYR A 147 -9.68 2.22 -7.85
C TYR A 147 -11.17 2.48 -7.84
N LYS A 148 -12.00 1.43 -7.97
CA LYS A 148 -13.47 1.54 -7.90
C LYS A 148 -14.00 1.88 -6.51
N SER A 149 -13.22 1.62 -5.48
CA SER A 149 -13.58 1.91 -4.08
C SER A 149 -13.01 3.24 -3.59
N ALA A 150 -12.02 3.82 -4.29
CA ALA A 150 -11.34 5.03 -3.84
C ALA A 150 -12.25 6.26 -3.92
N ASP A 151 -12.14 7.12 -2.91
CA ASP A 151 -12.81 8.42 -2.87
C ASP A 151 -11.97 9.50 -3.59
N GLY A 152 -10.68 9.24 -3.80
CA GLY A 152 -9.78 10.08 -4.56
C GLY A 152 -8.55 9.34 -5.06
N VAL A 153 -8.03 9.77 -6.21
CA VAL A 153 -6.82 9.21 -6.84
C VAL A 153 -5.86 10.33 -7.17
N ILE A 154 -4.62 10.19 -6.72
CA ILE A 154 -3.50 11.08 -7.02
C ILE A 154 -2.62 10.40 -8.05
N ALA A 155 -2.49 11.00 -9.21
CA ALA A 155 -1.57 10.56 -10.27
C ALA A 155 -0.26 11.35 -10.17
N VAL A 156 0.88 10.66 -10.19
CA VAL A 156 2.20 11.29 -10.03
C VAL A 156 2.68 12.05 -11.28
N SER A 157 1.94 11.98 -12.38
CA SER A 157 2.22 12.71 -13.62
C SER A 157 0.97 12.86 -14.49
N GLU A 158 1.01 13.79 -15.43
CA GLU A 158 -0.07 13.97 -16.42
C GLU A 158 -0.28 12.71 -17.30
N GLN A 159 0.79 11.97 -17.59
CA GLN A 159 0.67 10.69 -18.30
C GLN A 159 -0.07 9.67 -17.43
N MET A 160 0.35 9.51 -16.17
CA MET A 160 -0.31 8.60 -15.23
C MET A 160 -1.79 8.95 -15.02
N LYS A 161 -2.12 10.23 -15.01
CA LYS A 161 -3.51 10.67 -14.92
C LYS A 161 -4.34 10.20 -16.12
N ARG A 162 -3.81 10.30 -17.34
CA ARG A 162 -4.48 9.78 -18.55
C ARG A 162 -4.68 8.27 -18.45
N ASP A 163 -3.62 7.56 -18.08
CA ASP A 163 -3.61 6.10 -17.96
C ASP A 163 -4.61 5.56 -16.91
N VAL A 164 -4.89 6.33 -15.87
CA VAL A 164 -5.88 5.97 -14.82
C VAL A 164 -7.32 6.21 -15.27
N ILE A 165 -7.54 7.18 -16.17
CA ILE A 165 -8.89 7.55 -16.64
C ILE A 165 -9.37 6.65 -17.78
N GLU A 166 -8.45 6.08 -18.57
CA GLU A 166 -8.75 5.12 -19.66
C GLU A 166 -9.16 3.74 -19.13
#